data_21f4538b20469bb5c7086a0bb9ed4e68
#
_entry.id   21f4538b20469bb5c7086a0bb9ed4e68
#
_cell.length_a   1.000
_cell.length_b   1.000
_cell.length_c   1.000
_cell.angle_alpha   90.00
_cell.angle_beta   90.00
_cell.angle_gamma   90.00
#
_symmetry.space_group_name_H-M   'P 1'
#
loop_
_entity.id
_entity.type
_entity.pdbx_description
1 polymer ?
#
loop_
_entity_poly.entity_id
_entity_poly.type
_entity_poly.pdbx_seq_one_letter_code
_entity_poly.pdbx_strand_id
1 'polypeptide(L)'
;RQNTLASIRRICRGLAKSAGLPAELHPQVRVANEFTPALYNDPGLTRRLSRTASSWLGAERVLALQPVMGGEDFSEFGRTADKIPICQFWLGVVSPEINAGAIRTGRPLPSLHSPFFQPQPGPAMRTGITALVAGVLELAPPSR
;
A
#
# COMPACT_ATOMS: atom_id res chain seq x y z
N ARG A 1 -6.30 13.83 8.27
CA ARG A 1 -4.96 14.39 8.48
C ARG A 1 -5.02 15.71 9.27
N GLN A 2 -5.74 16.76 8.79
CA GLN A 2 -5.74 18.07 9.46
C GLN A 2 -6.20 17.99 10.91
N ASN A 3 -7.30 17.27 11.19
CA ASN A 3 -7.80 17.08 12.55
C ASN A 3 -6.79 16.35 13.46
N THR A 4 -6.10 15.34 12.93
CA THR A 4 -5.06 14.59 13.66
C THR A 4 -3.90 15.50 14.03
N LEU A 5 -3.40 16.29 13.08
CA LEU A 5 -2.31 17.25 13.32
C LEU A 5 -2.69 18.33 14.35
N ALA A 6 -3.92 18.82 14.27
CA ALA A 6 -4.44 19.77 15.27
C ALA A 6 -4.49 19.14 16.68
N SER A 7 -4.93 17.87 16.77
CA SER A 7 -4.96 17.13 18.02
C SER A 7 -3.56 16.89 18.60
N ILE A 8 -2.58 16.52 17.76
CA ILE A 8 -1.19 16.34 18.18
C ILE A 8 -0.64 17.66 18.79
N ARG A 9 -0.83 18.78 18.10
CA ARG A 9 -0.39 20.09 18.60
C ARG A 9 -1.03 20.43 19.95
N ARG A 10 -2.32 20.17 20.10
CA ARG A 10 -3.07 20.41 21.36
C ARG A 10 -2.56 19.53 22.49
N ILE A 11 -2.35 18.23 22.23
CA ILE A 11 -1.85 17.27 23.21
C ILE A 11 -0.45 17.65 23.68
N CYS A 12 0.49 17.90 22.75
CA CYS A 12 1.85 18.30 23.09
C CYS A 12 1.87 19.56 23.98
N ARG A 13 1.07 20.56 23.62
CA ARG A 13 0.98 21.78 24.42
C ARG A 13 0.33 21.55 25.80
N GLY A 14 -0.68 20.69 25.85
CA GLY A 14 -1.35 20.32 27.10
C GLY A 14 -0.41 19.60 28.06
N LEU A 15 0.37 18.64 27.57
CA LEU A 15 1.36 17.91 28.37
C LEU A 15 2.45 18.84 28.92
N ALA A 16 2.98 19.75 28.09
CA ALA A 16 3.99 20.71 28.53
C ALA A 16 3.46 21.62 29.65
N LYS A 17 2.23 22.13 29.51
CA LYS A 17 1.58 22.92 30.54
C LYS A 17 1.35 22.13 31.82
N SER A 18 0.86 20.89 31.71
CA SER A 18 0.64 19.99 32.86
C SER A 18 1.92 19.66 33.61
N ALA A 19 3.06 19.59 32.88
CA ALA A 19 4.40 19.39 33.45
C ALA A 19 5.00 20.68 34.05
N GLY A 20 4.29 21.82 34.01
CA GLY A 20 4.78 23.09 34.54
C GLY A 20 5.91 23.71 33.72
N LEU A 21 6.08 23.32 32.47
CA LEU A 21 7.13 23.86 31.61
C LEU A 21 6.82 25.32 31.22
N PRO A 22 7.82 26.22 31.25
CA PRO A 22 7.67 27.56 30.72
C PRO A 22 7.44 27.55 29.22
N ALA A 23 6.81 28.60 28.68
CA ALA A 23 6.33 28.62 27.28
C ALA A 23 7.42 28.41 26.24
N GLU A 24 8.63 28.88 26.51
CA GLU A 24 9.81 28.71 25.62
C GLU A 24 10.31 27.28 25.51
N LEU A 25 9.94 26.41 26.46
CA LEU A 25 10.26 24.98 26.45
C LEU A 25 9.10 24.12 25.94
N HIS A 26 8.01 24.75 25.49
CA HIS A 26 6.92 23.97 24.93
C HIS A 26 7.32 23.31 23.60
N PRO A 27 6.89 22.06 23.34
CA PRO A 27 7.19 21.35 22.11
C PRO A 27 6.67 22.09 20.87
N GLN A 28 7.53 22.21 19.86
CA GLN A 28 7.18 22.75 18.55
C GLN A 28 6.83 21.61 17.60
N VAL A 29 5.56 21.47 17.24
CA VAL A 29 5.11 20.49 16.26
C VAL A 29 5.24 21.08 14.87
N ARG A 30 6.29 20.70 14.16
CA ARG A 30 6.55 21.05 12.75
C ARG A 30 6.04 19.91 11.87
N VAL A 31 5.44 20.28 10.75
CA VAL A 31 4.94 19.32 9.77
C VAL A 31 5.57 19.70 8.43
N ALA A 32 6.26 18.75 7.82
CA ALA A 32 6.80 18.95 6.48
C ALA A 32 5.68 19.14 5.46
N ASN A 33 5.92 19.95 4.45
CA ASN A 33 4.98 20.16 3.35
C ASN A 33 4.88 18.89 2.48
N GLU A 34 6.00 18.19 2.34
CA GLU A 34 6.06 16.92 1.62
C GLU A 34 5.43 15.80 2.47
N PHE A 35 4.58 15.04 1.84
CA PHE A 35 3.97 13.86 2.45
C PHE A 35 3.47 12.93 1.35
N THR A 36 3.50 11.64 1.62
CA THR A 36 2.88 10.65 0.76
C THR A 36 1.41 10.49 1.14
N PRO A 37 0.46 10.73 0.22
CA PRO A 37 -0.96 10.57 0.50
C PRO A 37 -1.35 9.11 0.64
N ALA A 38 -2.55 8.86 1.19
CA ALA A 38 -3.12 7.53 1.17
C ALA A 38 -3.47 7.13 -0.27
N LEU A 39 -3.10 5.92 -0.66
CA LEU A 39 -3.52 5.33 -1.92
C LEU A 39 -4.94 4.79 -1.78
N TYR A 40 -5.79 5.12 -2.72
CA TYR A 40 -7.15 4.61 -2.80
C TYR A 40 -7.38 4.02 -4.18
N ASN A 41 -7.50 2.70 -4.26
CA ASN A 41 -7.82 2.00 -5.49
C ASN A 41 -9.25 2.31 -5.93
N ASP A 42 -9.45 2.68 -7.19
CA ASP A 42 -10.80 2.82 -7.75
C ASP A 42 -11.54 1.47 -7.71
N PRO A 43 -12.73 1.41 -7.09
CA PRO A 43 -13.44 0.15 -6.93
C PRO A 43 -13.89 -0.49 -8.25
N GLY A 44 -14.20 0.32 -9.26
CA GLY A 44 -14.60 -0.15 -10.60
C GLY A 44 -13.44 -0.80 -11.33
N LEU A 45 -12.32 -0.08 -11.40
CA LEU A 45 -11.08 -0.56 -12.00
C LEU A 45 -10.54 -1.78 -11.26
N THR A 46 -10.53 -1.77 -9.93
CA THR A 46 -10.08 -2.90 -9.11
C THR A 46 -10.86 -4.17 -9.40
N ARG A 47 -12.21 -4.10 -9.45
CA ARG A 47 -13.05 -5.27 -9.79
C ARG A 47 -12.78 -5.78 -11.19
N ARG A 48 -12.58 -4.88 -12.16
CA ARG A 48 -12.28 -5.24 -13.55
C ARG A 48 -10.94 -5.98 -13.63
N LEU A 49 -9.88 -5.38 -13.10
CA LEU A 49 -8.54 -5.97 -13.11
C LEU A 49 -8.44 -7.28 -12.29
N SER A 50 -9.15 -7.38 -11.17
CA SER A 50 -9.18 -8.60 -10.37
C SER A 50 -9.83 -9.77 -11.16
N ARG A 51 -10.91 -9.51 -11.89
CA ARG A 51 -11.53 -10.54 -12.77
C ARG A 51 -10.58 -10.97 -13.86
N THR A 52 -9.93 -10.04 -14.53
CA THR A 52 -8.96 -10.31 -15.58
C THR A 52 -7.76 -11.11 -15.02
N ALA A 53 -7.20 -10.68 -13.90
CA ALA A 53 -6.12 -11.42 -13.24
C ALA A 53 -6.55 -12.85 -12.84
N SER A 54 -7.78 -13.01 -12.32
CA SER A 54 -8.32 -14.34 -11.98
C SER A 54 -8.48 -15.25 -13.20
N SER A 55 -8.84 -14.72 -14.36
CA SER A 55 -8.97 -15.52 -15.58
C SER A 55 -7.62 -15.97 -16.14
N TRP A 56 -6.54 -15.23 -15.90
CA TRP A 56 -5.20 -15.53 -16.39
C TRP A 56 -4.35 -16.33 -15.42
N LEU A 57 -4.51 -16.10 -14.13
CA LEU A 57 -3.66 -16.66 -13.07
C LEU A 57 -4.35 -17.80 -12.28
N GLY A 58 -5.67 -17.87 -12.34
CA GLY A 58 -6.50 -18.68 -11.45
C GLY A 58 -7.11 -17.84 -10.31
N ALA A 59 -8.40 -18.07 -10.01
CA ALA A 59 -9.13 -17.31 -9.01
C ALA A 59 -8.54 -17.47 -7.60
N GLU A 60 -7.99 -18.64 -7.31
CA GLU A 60 -7.35 -18.96 -6.03
C GLU A 60 -6.05 -18.17 -5.77
N ARG A 61 -5.51 -17.54 -6.80
CA ARG A 61 -4.27 -16.72 -6.70
C ARG A 61 -4.53 -15.23 -6.58
N VAL A 62 -5.78 -14.80 -6.70
CA VAL A 62 -6.18 -13.39 -6.60
C VAL A 62 -6.96 -13.18 -5.31
N LEU A 63 -6.30 -12.58 -4.32
CA LEU A 63 -6.82 -12.46 -2.98
C LEU A 63 -7.25 -11.01 -2.69
N ALA A 64 -8.39 -10.86 -2.02
CA ALA A 64 -8.77 -9.59 -1.43
C ALA A 64 -8.01 -9.39 -0.12
N LEU A 65 -7.30 -8.29 -0.01
CA LEU A 65 -6.54 -7.93 1.19
C LEU A 65 -7.22 -6.79 1.96
N GLN A 66 -7.02 -6.78 3.27
CA GLN A 66 -7.42 -5.65 4.10
C GLN A 66 -6.52 -4.45 3.83
N PRO A 67 -7.05 -3.21 3.93
CA PRO A 67 -6.26 -2.01 3.81
C PRO A 67 -5.12 -1.97 4.83
N VAL A 68 -3.97 -1.44 4.42
CA VAL A 68 -2.81 -1.22 5.30
C VAL A 68 -2.56 0.27 5.51
N MET A 69 -1.94 0.61 6.64
CA MET A 69 -1.59 1.99 7.00
C MET A 69 -0.24 2.38 6.37
N GLY A 70 -0.15 2.29 5.06
CA GLY A 70 1.02 2.72 4.28
C GLY A 70 0.70 3.94 3.41
N GLY A 71 1.66 4.82 3.24
CA GLY A 71 1.63 5.83 2.20
C GLY A 71 2.25 5.28 0.92
N GLU A 72 1.76 5.72 -0.23
CA GLU A 72 2.24 5.25 -1.53
C GLU A 72 2.16 6.41 -2.54
N ASP A 73 3.28 6.80 -3.11
CA ASP A 73 3.37 7.95 -4.02
C ASP A 73 2.65 7.70 -5.36
N PHE A 74 2.42 6.44 -5.76
CA PHE A 74 1.52 6.11 -6.86
C PHE A 74 0.12 6.72 -6.69
N SER A 75 -0.28 7.03 -5.44
CA SER A 75 -1.53 7.72 -5.14
C SER A 75 -1.67 9.08 -5.83
N GLU A 76 -0.55 9.75 -6.17
CA GLU A 76 -0.56 11.06 -6.82
C GLU A 76 -1.15 11.01 -8.24
N PHE A 77 -1.04 9.90 -8.95
CA PHE A 77 -1.68 9.74 -10.27
C PHE A 77 -3.21 9.87 -10.19
N GLY A 78 -3.83 9.35 -9.13
CA GLY A 78 -5.27 9.49 -8.90
C GLY A 78 -5.71 10.86 -8.38
N ARG A 79 -4.76 11.75 -8.07
CA ARG A 79 -5.00 13.09 -7.51
C ARG A 79 -4.81 14.22 -8.53
N THR A 80 -4.43 13.90 -9.75
CA THR A 80 -4.35 14.85 -10.85
C THR A 80 -5.70 15.52 -11.12
N ALA A 81 -5.69 16.63 -11.86
CA ALA A 81 -6.92 17.33 -12.24
C ALA A 81 -7.92 16.39 -12.96
N ASP A 82 -7.40 15.47 -13.75
CA ASP A 82 -8.21 14.50 -14.52
C ASP A 82 -8.77 13.37 -13.67
N LYS A 83 -8.35 13.24 -12.40
CA LYS A 83 -8.78 12.20 -11.45
C LYS A 83 -8.75 10.79 -12.07
N ILE A 84 -7.62 10.45 -12.68
CA ILE A 84 -7.43 9.16 -13.36
C ILE A 84 -7.66 8.02 -12.36
N PRO A 85 -8.56 7.05 -12.67
CA PRO A 85 -8.74 5.89 -11.82
C PRO A 85 -7.43 5.10 -11.70
N ILE A 86 -7.03 4.79 -10.48
CA ILE A 86 -5.81 4.04 -10.19
C ILE A 86 -6.12 2.71 -9.50
N CYS A 87 -5.26 1.72 -9.74
CA CYS A 87 -5.31 0.44 -9.05
C CYS A 87 -3.90 -0.08 -8.87
N GLN A 88 -3.49 -0.23 -7.61
CA GLN A 88 -2.26 -0.90 -7.22
C GLN A 88 -2.60 -2.23 -6.56
N PHE A 89 -1.77 -3.23 -6.77
CA PHE A 89 -1.93 -4.55 -6.15
C PHE A 89 -0.62 -5.03 -5.54
N TRP A 90 -0.74 -5.90 -4.56
CA TRP A 90 0.40 -6.60 -3.96
C TRP A 90 0.73 -7.84 -4.77
N LEU A 91 2.00 -8.04 -5.05
CA LEU A 91 2.50 -9.26 -5.67
C LEU A 91 3.06 -10.18 -4.60
N GLY A 92 2.54 -11.41 -4.52
CA GLY A 92 3.12 -12.46 -3.69
C GLY A 92 4.48 -12.88 -4.21
N VAL A 93 5.50 -12.83 -3.36
CA VAL A 93 6.88 -13.08 -3.75
C VAL A 93 7.54 -14.23 -3.00
N VAL A 94 6.79 -14.90 -2.12
CA VAL A 94 7.25 -16.04 -1.31
C VAL A 94 6.53 -17.30 -1.77
N SER A 95 7.20 -18.46 -1.73
CA SER A 95 6.54 -19.71 -2.12
C SER A 95 5.41 -20.08 -1.16
N PRO A 96 4.38 -20.82 -1.63
CA PRO A 96 3.31 -21.31 -0.79
C PRO A 96 3.81 -22.13 0.40
N GLU A 97 4.87 -22.92 0.23
CA GLU A 97 5.46 -23.78 1.27
C GLU A 97 6.09 -22.94 2.38
N ILE A 98 6.85 -21.91 2.02
CA ILE A 98 7.47 -20.99 2.98
C ILE A 98 6.39 -20.24 3.75
N ASN A 99 5.37 -19.74 3.05
CA ASN A 99 4.24 -19.05 3.69
C ASN A 99 3.46 -19.98 4.63
N ALA A 100 3.15 -21.19 4.20
CA ALA A 100 2.49 -22.18 5.04
C ALA A 100 3.35 -22.57 6.27
N GLY A 101 4.66 -22.64 6.10
CA GLY A 101 5.61 -22.86 7.20
C GLY A 101 5.57 -21.75 8.23
N ALA A 102 5.55 -20.49 7.78
CA ALA A 102 5.45 -19.33 8.66
C ALA A 102 4.14 -19.32 9.45
N ILE A 103 3.02 -19.59 8.79
CA ILE A 103 1.69 -19.68 9.42
C ILE A 103 1.68 -20.79 10.48
N ARG A 104 2.16 -21.98 10.14
CA ARG A 104 2.18 -23.14 11.06
C ARG A 104 3.04 -22.91 12.29
N THR A 105 4.18 -22.21 12.14
CA THR A 105 5.13 -21.98 13.24
C THR A 105 4.87 -20.70 14.02
N GLY A 106 3.95 -19.83 13.55
CA GLY A 106 3.72 -18.52 14.12
C GLY A 106 4.90 -17.54 13.95
N ARG A 107 5.91 -17.89 13.15
CA ARG A 107 7.06 -17.04 12.89
C ARG A 107 6.75 -16.14 11.68
N PRO A 108 6.72 -14.82 11.85
CA PRO A 108 6.45 -13.92 10.73
C PRO A 108 7.59 -13.99 9.71
N LEU A 109 7.24 -13.87 8.43
CA LEU A 109 8.21 -13.69 7.36
C LEU A 109 8.86 -12.30 7.46
N PRO A 110 10.11 -12.15 6.99
CA PRO A 110 10.72 -10.83 6.89
C PRO A 110 9.83 -9.89 6.07
N SER A 111 9.55 -8.72 6.64
CA SER A 111 8.72 -7.71 6.00
C SER A 111 9.45 -7.00 4.86
N LEU A 112 8.71 -6.26 4.02
CA LEU A 112 9.28 -5.26 3.14
C LEU A 112 10.22 -4.34 3.92
N HIS A 113 11.29 -3.88 3.28
CA HIS A 113 12.36 -3.07 3.89
C HIS A 113 13.22 -3.80 4.94
N SER A 114 13.01 -5.09 5.18
CA SER A 114 13.92 -5.91 5.98
C SER A 114 15.16 -6.29 5.16
N PRO A 115 16.38 -6.28 5.75
CA PRO A 115 17.58 -6.80 5.08
C PRO A 115 17.51 -8.32 4.82
N PHE A 116 16.56 -9.00 5.47
CA PHE A 116 16.31 -10.44 5.30
C PHE A 116 15.14 -10.73 4.34
N PHE A 117 14.59 -9.71 3.69
CA PHE A 117 13.53 -9.89 2.70
C PHE A 117 14.08 -10.64 1.48
N GLN A 118 13.59 -11.86 1.24
CA GLN A 118 14.05 -12.73 0.16
C GLN A 118 12.88 -13.11 -0.76
N PRO A 119 12.59 -12.31 -1.79
CA PRO A 119 11.62 -12.67 -2.80
C PRO A 119 12.16 -13.80 -3.67
N GLN A 120 11.27 -14.65 -4.19
CA GLN A 120 11.60 -15.63 -5.22
C GLN A 120 11.48 -15.00 -6.62
N PRO A 121 12.56 -14.58 -7.27
CA PRO A 121 12.46 -13.71 -8.43
C PRO A 121 11.78 -14.38 -9.61
N GLY A 122 12.09 -15.64 -9.91
CA GLY A 122 11.54 -16.35 -11.07
C GLY A 122 10.01 -16.43 -11.05
N PRO A 123 9.37 -17.05 -10.04
CA PRO A 123 7.92 -17.12 -9.93
C PRO A 123 7.26 -15.73 -9.80
N ALA A 124 7.84 -14.84 -8.99
CA ALA A 124 7.31 -13.51 -8.78
C ALA A 124 7.27 -12.69 -10.08
N MET A 125 8.35 -12.69 -10.85
CA MET A 125 8.40 -11.98 -12.14
C MET A 125 7.39 -12.55 -13.14
N ARG A 126 7.28 -13.88 -13.27
CA ARG A 126 6.27 -14.47 -14.16
C ARG A 126 4.86 -14.02 -13.79
N THR A 127 4.49 -14.13 -12.52
CA THR A 127 3.16 -13.70 -12.04
C THR A 127 2.94 -12.21 -12.25
N GLY A 128 3.91 -11.37 -11.89
CA GLY A 128 3.81 -9.92 -12.05
C GLY A 128 3.68 -9.49 -13.51
N ILE A 129 4.51 -10.04 -14.41
CA ILE A 129 4.42 -9.77 -15.84
C ILE A 129 3.07 -10.22 -16.41
N THR A 130 2.62 -11.42 -16.05
CA THR A 130 1.31 -11.93 -16.51
C THR A 130 0.18 -11.00 -16.05
N ALA A 131 0.17 -10.59 -14.78
CA ALA A 131 -0.86 -9.69 -14.25
C ALA A 131 -0.85 -8.33 -14.96
N LEU A 132 0.33 -7.75 -15.18
CA LEU A 132 0.46 -6.45 -15.86
C LEU A 132 0.05 -6.53 -17.33
N VAL A 133 0.52 -7.58 -18.07
CA VAL A 133 0.14 -7.78 -19.48
C VAL A 133 -1.37 -7.99 -19.60
N ALA A 134 -1.96 -8.83 -18.75
CA ALA A 134 -3.40 -9.04 -18.73
C ALA A 134 -4.16 -7.73 -18.48
N GLY A 135 -3.68 -6.92 -17.55
CA GLY A 135 -4.25 -5.60 -17.26
C GLY A 135 -4.17 -4.64 -18.46
N VAL A 136 -3.03 -4.57 -19.12
CA VAL A 136 -2.85 -3.74 -20.34
C VAL A 136 -3.79 -4.18 -21.45
N LEU A 137 -3.84 -5.48 -21.75
CA LEU A 137 -4.72 -6.01 -22.79
C LEU A 137 -6.21 -5.81 -22.48
N GLU A 138 -6.58 -5.81 -21.20
CA GLU A 138 -7.93 -5.54 -20.76
C GLU A 138 -8.30 -4.07 -20.95
N LEU A 139 -7.38 -3.15 -20.63
CA LEU A 139 -7.65 -1.71 -20.63
C LEU A 139 -7.43 -1.05 -22.01
N ALA A 140 -6.48 -1.55 -22.77
CA ALA A 140 -6.09 -1.09 -24.09
C ALA A 140 -6.00 -2.29 -25.05
N PRO A 141 -7.15 -2.89 -25.43
CA PRO A 141 -7.12 -4.00 -26.36
C PRO A 141 -6.54 -3.56 -27.70
N PRO A 142 -5.79 -4.42 -28.40
CA PRO A 142 -5.28 -4.10 -29.74
C PRO A 142 -6.43 -3.74 -30.67
N SER A 143 -6.21 -2.71 -31.47
CA SER A 143 -7.16 -2.35 -32.55
C SER A 143 -7.34 -3.55 -33.50
N ARG A 144 -8.57 -3.88 -33.79
CA ARG A 144 -8.94 -4.91 -34.77
C ARG A 144 -8.68 -4.41 -36.19
#